data_dc41ef2b79e51469aca18b2dbacf7d15
#
_entry.id   dc41ef2b79e51469aca18b2dbacf7d15
#
_cell.length_a   1.000
_cell.length_b   1.000
_cell.length_c   1.000
_cell.angle_alpha   90.00
_cell.angle_beta   90.00
_cell.angle_gamma   90.00
#
_symmetry.space_group_name_H-M   'P 1'
#
loop_
_entity.id
_entity.type
_entity.pdbx_description
1 polymer ?
#
loop_
_entity_poly.entity_id
_entity_poly.type
_entity_poly.pdbx_seq_one_letter_code
_entity_poly.pdbx_strand_id
1 'polypeptide(L)'
;MKRENILENITSAINYLEESMKALVEKNQKEVIRSVWRASADLEHALFLFSLMHQDENPSASWKLSPSAKQFEVGPTLVEAQDLLKEAKDSFEAQNFHEAHKKAWMARGYLLRVHDFFEKMWRKEGKTSS
;
A
#
# COMPACT_ATOMS: atom_id res chain seq x y z
N MET A 1 21.19 -1.96 7.77
CA MET A 1 21.45 -1.18 6.57
C MET A 1 20.15 -0.81 5.87
N LYS A 2 20.15 0.27 5.08
CA LYS A 2 18.94 0.78 4.44
C LYS A 2 18.25 -0.24 3.54
N ARG A 3 19.02 -1.03 2.79
CA ARG A 3 18.45 -2.02 1.87
C ARG A 3 17.70 -3.13 2.59
N GLU A 4 18.27 -3.63 3.67
CA GLU A 4 17.63 -4.66 4.48
C GLU A 4 16.35 -4.13 5.10
N ASN A 5 16.37 -2.88 5.54
CA ASN A 5 15.20 -2.23 6.15
C ASN A 5 14.06 -2.06 5.13
N ILE A 6 14.41 -1.72 3.87
CA ILE A 6 13.40 -1.61 2.81
C ILE A 6 12.71 -2.96 2.62
N LEU A 7 13.48 -4.03 2.51
CA LEU A 7 12.94 -5.37 2.29
C LEU A 7 12.07 -5.81 3.47
N GLU A 8 12.51 -5.54 4.69
CA GLU A 8 11.74 -5.85 5.89
C GLU A 8 10.42 -5.10 5.91
N ASN A 9 10.44 -3.81 5.58
CA ASN A 9 9.22 -3.00 5.54
C ASN A 9 8.24 -3.48 4.48
N ILE A 10 8.74 -3.84 3.30
CA ILE A 10 7.88 -4.38 2.25
C ILE A 10 7.26 -5.71 2.68
N THR A 11 8.07 -6.58 3.26
CA THR A 11 7.59 -7.89 3.73
C THR A 11 6.54 -7.73 4.83
N SER A 12 6.78 -6.82 5.76
CA SER A 12 5.83 -6.53 6.84
C SER A 12 4.51 -5.99 6.27
N ALA A 13 4.58 -5.08 5.29
CA ALA A 13 3.39 -4.56 4.65
C ALA A 13 2.60 -5.66 3.95
N ILE A 14 3.27 -6.58 3.26
CA ILE A 14 2.62 -7.73 2.61
C ILE A 14 1.85 -8.55 3.65
N ASN A 15 2.47 -8.81 4.79
CA ASN A 15 1.85 -9.60 5.86
C ASN A 15 0.64 -8.91 6.46
N TYR A 16 0.70 -7.60 6.69
CA TYR A 16 -0.45 -6.85 7.18
C TYR A 16 -1.60 -6.82 6.17
N LEU A 17 -1.28 -6.75 4.87
CA LEU A 17 -2.33 -6.83 3.85
C LEU A 17 -2.99 -8.20 3.83
N GLU A 18 -2.22 -9.27 4.07
CA GLU A 18 -2.80 -10.61 4.20
C GLU A 18 -3.77 -10.66 5.37
N GLU A 19 -3.40 -10.07 6.51
CA GLU A 19 -4.30 -9.99 7.66
C GLU A 19 -5.54 -9.18 7.35
N SER A 20 -5.40 -8.08 6.59
CA SER A 20 -6.54 -7.25 6.22
C SER A 20 -7.53 -8.00 5.34
N MET A 21 -7.04 -8.84 4.44
CA MET A 21 -7.90 -9.64 3.58
C MET A 21 -8.64 -10.73 4.37
N LYS A 22 -7.99 -11.34 5.35
CA LYS A 22 -8.64 -12.29 6.26
C LYS A 22 -9.72 -11.61 7.07
N ALA A 23 -9.42 -10.44 7.61
CA ALA A 23 -10.38 -9.66 8.38
C ALA A 23 -11.58 -9.26 7.54
N LEU A 24 -11.36 -8.97 6.25
CA LEU A 24 -12.43 -8.61 5.33
C LEU A 24 -13.39 -9.78 5.12
N VAL A 25 -12.85 -10.99 4.96
CA VAL A 25 -13.67 -12.20 4.84
C VAL A 25 -14.49 -12.43 6.12
N GLU A 26 -13.90 -12.16 7.28
CA GLU A 26 -14.57 -12.31 8.57
C GLU A 26 -15.52 -11.16 8.90
N LYS A 27 -15.58 -10.16 8.02
CA LYS A 27 -16.41 -8.95 8.19
C LYS A 27 -16.02 -8.15 9.43
N ASN A 28 -14.76 -8.21 9.82
CA ASN A 28 -14.22 -7.44 10.93
C ASN A 28 -13.61 -6.14 10.42
N GLN A 29 -14.46 -5.13 10.24
CA GLN A 29 -14.08 -3.85 9.64
C GLN A 29 -12.98 -3.14 10.42
N LYS A 30 -13.03 -3.16 11.75
CA LYS A 30 -12.00 -2.51 12.57
C LYS A 30 -10.63 -3.11 12.31
N GLU A 31 -10.55 -4.43 12.19
CA GLU A 31 -9.28 -5.11 11.94
C GLU A 31 -8.79 -4.87 10.51
N VAL A 32 -9.70 -4.77 9.53
CA VAL A 32 -9.33 -4.39 8.17
C VAL A 32 -8.63 -3.04 8.19
N ILE A 33 -9.24 -2.05 8.80
CA ILE A 33 -8.72 -0.69 8.87
C ILE A 33 -7.37 -0.66 9.58
N ARG A 34 -7.28 -1.34 10.72
CA ARG A 34 -6.04 -1.39 11.52
C ARG A 34 -4.89 -2.00 10.73
N SER A 35 -5.15 -3.13 10.07
CA SER A 35 -4.12 -3.83 9.29
C SER A 35 -3.67 -3.01 8.09
N VAL A 36 -4.61 -2.36 7.40
CA VAL A 36 -4.29 -1.47 6.28
C VAL A 36 -3.44 -0.30 6.75
N TRP A 37 -3.76 0.29 7.90
CA TRP A 37 -2.98 1.38 8.48
C TRP A 37 -1.54 0.96 8.74
N ARG A 38 -1.36 -0.23 9.32
CA ARG A 38 -0.01 -0.74 9.61
C ARG A 38 0.76 -1.03 8.32
N ALA A 39 0.10 -1.61 7.33
CA ALA A 39 0.72 -1.84 6.03
C ALA A 39 1.15 -0.52 5.40
N SER A 40 0.28 0.50 5.48
CA SER A 40 0.57 1.82 4.93
C SER A 40 1.77 2.47 5.62
N ALA A 41 1.87 2.34 6.94
CA ALA A 41 2.98 2.89 7.70
C ALA A 41 4.31 2.25 7.28
N ASP A 42 4.33 0.92 7.16
CA ASP A 42 5.52 0.21 6.70
C ASP A 42 5.91 0.63 5.28
N LEU A 43 4.92 0.77 4.42
CA LEU A 43 5.14 1.16 3.03
C LEU A 43 5.67 2.60 2.92
N GLU A 44 5.12 3.52 3.71
CA GLU A 44 5.62 4.91 3.73
C GLU A 44 7.08 4.95 4.16
N HIS A 45 7.46 4.12 5.15
CA HIS A 45 8.85 4.05 5.59
C HIS A 45 9.73 3.48 4.47
N ALA A 46 9.29 2.43 3.79
CA ALA A 46 10.04 1.87 2.66
C ALA A 46 10.23 2.91 1.56
N LEU A 47 9.18 3.66 1.24
CA LEU A 47 9.25 4.70 0.20
C LEU A 47 10.22 5.81 0.58
N PHE A 48 10.23 6.19 1.85
CA PHE A 48 11.20 7.17 2.36
C PHE A 48 12.63 6.67 2.14
N LEU A 49 12.89 5.41 2.49
CA LEU A 49 14.22 4.82 2.29
C LEU A 49 14.60 4.72 0.80
N PHE A 50 13.64 4.38 -0.05
CA PHE A 50 13.87 4.40 -1.50
C PHE A 50 14.29 5.79 -1.99
N SER A 51 13.61 6.82 -1.49
CA SER A 51 13.95 8.19 -1.92
C SER A 51 15.35 8.60 -1.46
N LEU A 52 15.84 8.07 -0.34
CA LEU A 52 17.22 8.30 0.08
C LEU A 52 18.22 7.63 -0.87
N MET A 53 17.85 6.50 -1.48
CA MET A 53 18.69 5.82 -2.47
C MET A 53 18.75 6.58 -3.79
N HIS A 54 17.73 7.37 -4.10
CA HIS A 54 17.61 8.10 -5.39
C HIS A 54 17.59 9.61 -5.16
N GLN A 55 18.52 10.11 -4.32
CA GLN A 55 18.50 11.52 -3.90
C GLN A 55 18.60 12.51 -5.06
N ASP A 56 19.29 12.14 -6.14
CA ASP A 56 19.48 13.01 -7.28
C ASP A 56 18.41 12.85 -8.35
N GLU A 57 17.43 11.98 -8.11
CA GLU A 57 16.36 11.71 -9.05
C GLU A 57 15.01 11.92 -8.36
N ASN A 58 14.02 12.36 -9.12
CA ASN A 58 12.65 12.43 -8.66
C ASN A 58 11.78 11.54 -9.56
N PRO A 59 11.98 10.20 -9.48
CA PRO A 59 11.30 9.30 -10.40
C PRO A 59 9.78 9.30 -10.26
N SER A 60 9.28 9.59 -9.07
CA SER A 60 7.83 9.59 -8.83
C SER A 60 7.09 10.71 -9.55
N ALA A 61 7.82 11.74 -10.03
CA ALA A 61 7.19 12.85 -10.75
C ALA A 61 6.53 12.40 -12.05
N SER A 62 7.04 11.32 -12.68
CA SER A 62 6.50 10.81 -13.93
C SER A 62 5.57 9.62 -13.74
N TRP A 63 5.46 9.09 -12.52
CA TRP A 63 4.63 7.92 -12.26
C TRP A 63 3.18 8.33 -12.04
N LYS A 64 2.28 7.57 -12.64
CA LYS A 64 0.84 7.81 -12.49
C LYS A 64 0.11 6.48 -12.35
N LEU A 65 -0.90 6.48 -11.47
CA LEU A 65 -1.82 5.35 -11.41
C LEU A 65 -2.83 5.48 -12.53
N SER A 66 -3.14 4.36 -13.17
CA SER A 66 -4.21 4.33 -14.16
C SER A 66 -5.54 4.63 -13.46
N PRO A 67 -6.38 5.51 -14.01
CA PRO A 67 -7.70 5.71 -13.45
C PRO A 67 -8.49 4.41 -13.55
N SER A 68 -9.20 4.07 -12.48
CA SER A 68 -10.00 2.86 -12.48
C SER A 68 -11.26 3.08 -13.30
N ALA A 69 -11.45 2.28 -14.32
CA ALA A 69 -12.68 2.29 -15.11
C ALA A 69 -13.80 1.52 -14.42
N LYS A 70 -13.48 0.76 -13.38
CA LYS A 70 -14.44 -0.07 -12.66
C LYS A 70 -14.80 0.57 -11.34
N GLN A 71 -15.97 0.19 -10.82
CA GLN A 71 -16.38 0.60 -9.50
C GLN A 71 -15.37 0.12 -8.47
N PHE A 72 -15.07 0.99 -7.49
CA PHE A 72 -14.10 0.67 -6.45
C PHE A 72 -14.60 -0.45 -5.54
N GLU A 73 -13.73 -1.42 -5.27
CA GLU A 73 -14.00 -2.51 -4.33
C GLU A 73 -12.77 -2.70 -3.43
N VAL A 74 -13.00 -2.81 -2.13
CA VAL A 74 -11.91 -2.93 -1.15
C VAL A 74 -11.10 -4.21 -1.36
N GLY A 75 -11.76 -5.35 -1.47
CA GLY A 75 -11.08 -6.64 -1.60
C GLY A 75 -10.12 -6.71 -2.78
N PRO A 76 -10.61 -6.49 -4.00
CA PRO A 76 -9.73 -6.49 -5.18
C PRO A 76 -8.62 -5.45 -5.10
N THR A 77 -8.88 -4.29 -4.49
CA THR A 77 -7.85 -3.25 -4.34
C THR A 77 -6.74 -3.71 -3.39
N LEU A 78 -7.09 -4.39 -2.29
CA LEU A 78 -6.10 -4.94 -1.37
C LEU A 78 -5.24 -6.02 -2.03
N VAL A 79 -5.86 -6.87 -2.84
CA VAL A 79 -5.14 -7.91 -3.59
C VAL A 79 -4.16 -7.25 -4.56
N GLU A 80 -4.60 -6.23 -5.28
CA GLU A 80 -3.75 -5.52 -6.24
C GLU A 80 -2.55 -4.87 -5.53
N ALA A 81 -2.79 -4.23 -4.40
CA ALA A 81 -1.71 -3.62 -3.61
C ALA A 81 -0.72 -4.68 -3.14
N GLN A 82 -1.21 -5.82 -2.65
CA GLN A 82 -0.34 -6.89 -2.19
C GLN A 82 0.49 -7.47 -3.33
N ASP A 83 -0.14 -7.70 -4.50
CA ASP A 83 0.58 -8.21 -5.66
C ASP A 83 1.69 -7.27 -6.09
N LEU A 84 1.43 -5.96 -6.08
CA LEU A 84 2.44 -4.97 -6.40
C LEU A 84 3.60 -4.98 -5.40
N LEU A 85 3.30 -5.19 -4.11
CA LEU A 85 4.36 -5.28 -3.10
C LEU A 85 5.20 -6.55 -3.27
N LYS A 86 4.57 -7.66 -3.66
CA LYS A 86 5.31 -8.89 -3.96
C LYS A 86 6.22 -8.69 -5.18
N GLU A 87 5.72 -8.02 -6.21
CA GLU A 87 6.54 -7.68 -7.38
C GLU A 87 7.67 -6.72 -7.00
N ALA A 88 7.40 -5.75 -6.11
CA ALA A 88 8.43 -4.85 -5.62
C ALA A 88 9.53 -5.61 -4.89
N LYS A 89 9.14 -6.58 -4.07
CA LYS A 89 10.10 -7.42 -3.35
C LYS A 89 10.97 -8.20 -4.33
N ASP A 90 10.36 -8.83 -5.32
CA ASP A 90 11.10 -9.60 -6.33
C ASP A 90 12.06 -8.71 -7.12
N SER A 91 11.60 -7.53 -7.53
CA SER A 91 12.46 -6.57 -8.24
C SER A 91 13.63 -6.11 -7.37
N PHE A 92 13.36 -5.88 -6.08
CA PHE A 92 14.40 -5.46 -5.14
C PHE A 92 15.46 -6.56 -4.96
N GLU A 93 15.02 -7.80 -4.80
CA GLU A 93 15.94 -8.93 -4.66
C GLU A 93 16.76 -9.16 -5.92
N ALA A 94 16.19 -8.84 -7.09
CA ALA A 94 16.91 -8.88 -8.36
C ALA A 94 17.79 -7.65 -8.59
N GLN A 95 17.89 -6.75 -7.62
CA GLN A 95 18.66 -5.51 -7.67
C GLN A 95 18.14 -4.49 -8.69
N ASN A 96 16.87 -4.66 -9.09
CA ASN A 96 16.20 -3.69 -9.95
C ASN A 96 15.46 -2.69 -9.03
N PHE A 97 16.22 -1.78 -8.42
CA PHE A 97 15.71 -0.90 -7.37
C PHE A 97 14.73 0.16 -7.90
N HIS A 98 14.94 0.63 -9.12
CA HIS A 98 14.02 1.60 -9.72
C HIS A 98 12.63 1.00 -9.90
N GLU A 99 12.57 -0.21 -10.45
CA GLU A 99 11.28 -0.90 -10.65
C GLU A 99 10.63 -1.24 -9.32
N ALA A 100 11.43 -1.66 -8.33
CA ALA A 100 10.92 -1.95 -7.00
C ALA A 100 10.28 -0.70 -6.38
N HIS A 101 10.95 0.45 -6.50
CA HIS A 101 10.42 1.73 -5.99
C HIS A 101 9.10 2.08 -6.68
N LYS A 102 9.04 1.95 -7.99
CA LYS A 102 7.83 2.24 -8.76
C LYS A 102 6.66 1.36 -8.33
N LYS A 103 6.89 0.06 -8.19
CA LYS A 103 5.85 -0.88 -7.75
C LYS A 103 5.35 -0.55 -6.35
N ALA A 104 6.25 -0.25 -5.43
CA ALA A 104 5.90 0.16 -4.07
C ALA A 104 5.07 1.45 -4.07
N TRP A 105 5.46 2.42 -4.90
CA TRP A 105 4.71 3.67 -5.03
C TRP A 105 3.29 3.43 -5.55
N MET A 106 3.14 2.53 -6.52
CA MET A 106 1.82 2.19 -7.05
C MET A 106 0.96 1.52 -5.98
N ALA A 107 1.54 0.62 -5.18
CA ALA A 107 0.83 -0.02 -4.07
C ALA A 107 0.32 1.03 -3.08
N ARG A 108 1.13 2.03 -2.77
CA ARG A 108 0.72 3.14 -1.90
C ARG A 108 -0.55 3.82 -2.42
N GLY A 109 -0.58 4.08 -3.73
CA GLY A 109 -1.74 4.70 -4.34
C GLY A 109 -3.02 3.91 -4.13
N TYR A 110 -2.95 2.60 -4.25
CA TYR A 110 -4.10 1.74 -4.01
C TYR A 110 -4.53 1.75 -2.54
N LEU A 111 -3.56 1.73 -1.62
CA LEU A 111 -3.90 1.79 -0.18
C LEU A 111 -4.52 3.13 0.21
N LEU A 112 -4.11 4.22 -0.44
CA LEU A 112 -4.75 5.51 -0.21
C LEU A 112 -6.21 5.51 -0.65
N ARG A 113 -6.53 4.80 -1.74
CA ARG A 113 -7.92 4.66 -2.18
C ARG A 113 -8.76 3.90 -1.15
N VAL A 114 -8.19 2.87 -0.54
CA VAL A 114 -8.86 2.11 0.52
C VAL A 114 -9.10 3.00 1.73
N HIS A 115 -8.08 3.75 2.12
CA HIS A 115 -8.17 4.70 3.24
C HIS A 115 -9.27 5.72 3.01
N ASP A 116 -9.30 6.33 1.82
CA ASP A 116 -10.34 7.32 1.47
C ASP A 116 -11.73 6.73 1.53
N PHE A 117 -11.89 5.48 1.08
CA PHE A 117 -13.18 4.81 1.12
C PHE A 117 -13.70 4.67 2.55
N PHE A 118 -12.84 4.21 3.46
CA PHE A 118 -13.24 4.05 4.87
C PHE A 118 -13.49 5.40 5.55
N GLU A 119 -12.69 6.40 5.23
CA GLU A 119 -12.87 7.73 5.79
C GLU A 119 -14.21 8.32 5.39
N LYS A 120 -14.59 8.16 4.11
CA LYS A 120 -15.89 8.63 3.62
C LYS A 120 -17.05 7.90 4.29
N MET A 121 -16.90 6.60 4.50
CA MET A 121 -17.91 5.81 5.22
C MET A 121 -18.11 6.33 6.63
N TRP A 122 -17.01 6.59 7.34
CA TRP A 122 -17.09 7.09 8.71
C TRP A 122 -17.77 8.47 8.78
N ARG A 123 -17.48 9.34 7.83
CA ARG A 123 -18.12 10.65 7.78
C ARG A 123 -19.62 10.53 7.59
N LYS A 124 -20.06 9.61 6.76
CA LYS A 124 -21.48 9.35 6.56
C LYS A 124 -22.14 8.83 7.83
N GLU A 125 -21.49 7.85 8.49
CA GLU A 125 -22.00 7.29 9.72
C GLU A 125 -22.06 8.34 10.85
N GLY A 126 -21.02 9.16 10.94
CA GLY A 126 -20.97 10.25 11.92
C GLY A 126 -22.08 11.27 11.72
N LYS A 127 -22.47 11.54 10.49
CA LYS A 127 -23.56 12.46 10.18
C LYS A 127 -24.92 11.85 10.49
N THR A 128 -25.07 10.54 10.35
CA THR A 128 -26.35 9.88 10.59
C THR A 128 -26.55 9.53 12.06
N SER A 129 -25.50 9.45 12.83
CA SER A 129 -25.59 9.12 14.26
C SER A 129 -25.71 10.33 15.18
N SER A 130 -25.61 11.52 14.61
CA SER A 130 -25.84 12.75 15.38
C SER A 130 -27.29 13.23 15.23
#